data_c631b92680c04423a98b3160b1082f14
#
_entry.id   c631b92680c04423a98b3160b1082f14
#
_cell.length_a   1.000
_cell.length_b   1.000
_cell.length_c   1.000
_cell.angle_alpha   90.00
_cell.angle_beta   90.00
_cell.angle_gamma   90.00
#
_symmetry.space_group_name_H-M   'P 1'
#
loop_
_entity.id
_entity.type
_entity.pdbx_description
1 polymer ?
#
loop_
_entity_poly.entity_id
_entity_poly.type
_entity_poly.pdbx_seq_one_letter_code
_entity_poly.pdbx_strand_id
1 'polypeptide(L)'
;MEPGTTEGGARMRSVMISLALLAMAGGPATAQEDGPSLRARFDRARAAADYGRAARDPLALIVAARMRRDIGMTRRTPNAAEAPGLDDPRSLVEEAKRMARGRRAVLALADETLATGEKGRERGPLYEIGRIANAGSETFDAMTFAGGKRAEVYVEGARKLALVVRDSAGRTICADDASGPVAYCWWKQDAAGAVRIEILNRAPADNAFRMVTN
;
A
#
# COMPACT_ATOMS: atom_id res chain seq x y z
N MET A 1 -33.92 -22.67 96.52
CA MET A 1 -32.49 -22.33 96.75
C MET A 1 -31.83 -22.17 95.42
N GLU A 2 -31.45 -21.04 95.28
CA GLU A 2 -30.77 -20.36 94.21
C GLU A 2 -29.61 -21.08 93.50
N PRO A 3 -29.05 -20.40 92.61
CA PRO A 3 -29.27 -19.97 91.23
C PRO A 3 -27.96 -20.14 90.40
N GLY A 4 -28.00 -19.78 89.20
CA GLY A 4 -26.74 -19.72 88.44
C GLY A 4 -26.92 -19.24 87.04
N THR A 5 -27.11 -17.97 86.95
CA THR A 5 -26.97 -17.21 85.68
C THR A 5 -25.53 -17.24 85.23
N THR A 6 -25.28 -17.55 83.95
CA THR A 6 -24.06 -17.14 83.24
C THR A 6 -24.39 -16.69 81.84
N GLU A 7 -24.25 -15.40 81.66
CA GLU A 7 -24.25 -14.72 80.39
C GLU A 7 -23.03 -15.15 79.57
N GLY A 8 -23.30 -15.61 78.41
CA GLY A 8 -22.29 -15.88 77.38
C GLY A 8 -22.36 -14.86 76.27
N GLY A 9 -21.56 -13.81 76.37
CA GLY A 9 -21.44 -12.76 75.34
C GLY A 9 -20.92 -13.29 74.05
N ALA A 10 -21.75 -13.22 73.03
CA ALA A 10 -21.35 -13.50 71.68
C ALA A 10 -20.52 -12.32 71.13
N ARG A 11 -19.21 -12.53 70.98
CA ARG A 11 -18.32 -11.61 70.22
C ARG A 11 -18.57 -11.76 68.77
N MET A 12 -19.19 -10.75 68.17
CA MET A 12 -19.35 -10.56 66.73
C MET A 12 -18.01 -10.23 66.18
N ARG A 13 -17.36 -11.18 65.47
CA ARG A 13 -16.15 -10.99 64.75
C ARG A 13 -16.51 -10.30 63.42
N SER A 14 -16.21 -9.00 63.31
CA SER A 14 -16.26 -8.27 62.06
C SER A 14 -15.24 -8.86 61.09
N VAL A 15 -15.74 -9.52 60.06
CA VAL A 15 -14.94 -9.94 58.91
C VAL A 15 -14.82 -8.71 57.97
N MET A 16 -13.65 -8.07 58.00
CA MET A 16 -13.30 -7.08 56.99
C MET A 16 -13.05 -7.81 55.68
N ILE A 17 -13.95 -7.68 54.73
CA ILE A 17 -13.74 -8.11 53.36
C ILE A 17 -12.88 -7.04 52.71
N SER A 18 -11.58 -7.30 52.55
CA SER A 18 -10.68 -6.48 51.79
C SER A 18 -10.99 -6.68 50.29
N LEU A 19 -11.62 -5.68 49.69
CA LEU A 19 -11.86 -5.61 48.24
C LEU A 19 -10.53 -5.30 47.58
N ALA A 20 -9.83 -6.33 47.06
CA ALA A 20 -8.65 -6.16 46.23
C ALA A 20 -9.08 -5.62 44.85
N LEU A 21 -8.82 -4.32 44.59
CA LEU A 21 -8.90 -3.76 43.24
C LEU A 21 -7.86 -4.45 42.38
N LEU A 22 -8.28 -5.34 41.49
CA LEU A 22 -7.47 -5.86 40.41
C LEU A 22 -7.25 -4.71 39.41
N ALA A 23 -6.10 -4.07 39.47
CA ALA A 23 -5.65 -3.18 38.41
C ALA A 23 -5.48 -4.03 37.13
N MET A 24 -6.41 -3.88 36.19
CA MET A 24 -6.25 -4.43 34.86
C MET A 24 -5.05 -3.71 34.22
N ALA A 25 -3.91 -4.39 34.21
CA ALA A 25 -2.78 -4.00 33.41
C ALA A 25 -3.25 -3.94 31.95
N GLY A 26 -3.32 -2.74 31.39
CA GLY A 26 -3.57 -2.56 29.98
C GLY A 26 -2.49 -3.33 29.22
N GLY A 27 -2.92 -4.40 28.55
CA GLY A 27 -2.06 -5.13 27.63
C GLY A 27 -1.45 -4.17 26.61
N PRO A 28 -0.24 -4.45 26.10
CA PRO A 28 0.35 -3.63 25.07
C PRO A 28 -0.65 -3.52 23.92
N ALA A 29 -1.00 -2.30 23.52
CA ALA A 29 -1.78 -2.06 22.32
C ALA A 29 -1.02 -2.77 21.19
N THR A 30 -1.60 -3.85 20.69
CA THR A 30 -1.08 -4.52 19.50
C THR A 30 -1.05 -3.47 18.41
N ALA A 31 0.16 -3.06 18.02
CA ALA A 31 0.35 -2.20 16.87
C ALA A 31 -0.41 -2.87 15.72
N GLN A 32 -1.43 -2.22 15.23
CA GLN A 32 -2.19 -2.70 14.08
C GLN A 32 -1.18 -2.84 12.95
N GLU A 33 -0.86 -4.08 12.57
CA GLU A 33 0.08 -4.34 11.49
C GLU A 33 -0.45 -3.60 10.25
N ASP A 34 0.32 -2.64 9.78
CA ASP A 34 0.05 -1.99 8.52
C ASP A 34 -0.08 -3.10 7.47
N GLY A 35 -1.17 -3.10 6.72
CA GLY A 35 -1.42 -4.13 5.70
C GLY A 35 -0.24 -4.26 4.72
N PRO A 36 -0.29 -5.18 3.77
CA PRO A 36 0.83 -5.43 2.87
C PRO A 36 1.27 -4.15 2.16
N SER A 37 2.59 -3.89 2.13
CA SER A 37 3.18 -2.70 1.53
C SER A 37 2.76 -2.51 0.07
N LEU A 38 2.82 -1.27 -0.42
CA LEU A 38 2.58 -0.98 -1.84
C LEU A 38 3.46 -1.88 -2.72
N ARG A 39 4.76 -1.99 -2.39
CA ARG A 39 5.69 -2.87 -3.11
C ARG A 39 5.17 -4.30 -3.19
N ALA A 40 4.79 -4.91 -2.07
CA ALA A 40 4.32 -6.30 -2.05
C ALA A 40 3.03 -6.50 -2.86
N ARG A 41 2.16 -5.49 -2.92
CA ARG A 41 0.93 -5.53 -3.73
C ARG A 41 1.23 -5.47 -5.23
N PHE A 42 2.12 -4.56 -5.63
CA PHE A 42 2.53 -4.41 -7.02
C PHE A 42 3.38 -5.59 -7.51
N ASP A 43 4.33 -6.07 -6.69
CA ASP A 43 5.20 -7.20 -7.06
C ASP A 43 4.38 -8.47 -7.30
N ARG A 44 3.33 -8.72 -6.51
CA ARG A 44 2.41 -9.84 -6.75
C ARG A 44 1.65 -9.71 -8.07
N ALA A 45 1.12 -8.52 -8.35
CA ALA A 45 0.42 -8.28 -9.61
C ALA A 45 1.35 -8.42 -10.82
N ARG A 46 2.60 -7.95 -10.70
CA ARG A 46 3.62 -8.09 -11.73
C ARG A 46 3.98 -9.55 -11.94
N ALA A 47 4.27 -10.30 -10.88
CA ALA A 47 4.60 -11.73 -10.99
C ALA A 47 3.50 -12.52 -11.71
N ALA A 48 2.23 -12.21 -11.44
CA ALA A 48 1.10 -12.81 -12.15
C ALA A 48 1.08 -12.44 -13.65
N ALA A 49 1.38 -11.17 -13.99
CA ALA A 49 1.44 -10.72 -15.39
C ALA A 49 2.60 -11.38 -16.13
N ASP A 50 3.78 -11.42 -15.52
CA ASP A 50 4.98 -12.03 -16.10
C ASP A 50 4.77 -13.53 -16.34
N TYR A 51 4.17 -14.24 -15.37
CA TYR A 51 3.78 -15.63 -15.54
C TYR A 51 2.79 -15.80 -16.72
N GLY A 52 1.74 -14.95 -16.77
CA GLY A 52 0.74 -14.99 -17.83
C GLY A 52 1.35 -14.82 -19.22
N ARG A 53 2.32 -13.93 -19.37
CA ARG A 53 3.07 -13.74 -20.63
C ARG A 53 3.94 -14.94 -20.97
N ALA A 54 4.73 -15.43 -20.02
CA ALA A 54 5.64 -16.56 -20.20
C ALA A 54 4.88 -17.85 -20.54
N ALA A 55 3.80 -18.14 -19.81
CA ALA A 55 2.97 -19.32 -20.00
C ALA A 55 1.93 -19.18 -21.13
N ARG A 56 1.78 -18.00 -21.73
CA ARG A 56 0.69 -17.64 -22.64
C ARG A 56 -0.68 -17.92 -22.03
N ASP A 57 -0.83 -17.61 -20.74
CA ASP A 57 -2.06 -17.82 -19.98
C ASP A 57 -2.84 -16.50 -19.81
N PRO A 58 -3.94 -16.31 -20.54
CA PRO A 58 -4.75 -15.11 -20.42
C PRO A 58 -5.48 -15.00 -19.08
N LEU A 59 -5.73 -16.11 -18.37
CA LEU A 59 -6.36 -16.06 -17.06
C LEU A 59 -5.42 -15.43 -16.01
N ALA A 60 -4.12 -15.74 -16.08
CA ALA A 60 -3.13 -15.11 -15.22
C ALA A 60 -3.02 -13.58 -15.46
N LEU A 61 -3.15 -13.11 -16.70
CA LEU A 61 -3.22 -11.68 -17.01
C LEU A 61 -4.49 -11.02 -16.44
N ILE A 62 -5.63 -11.70 -16.48
CA ILE A 62 -6.88 -11.23 -15.86
C ILE A 62 -6.73 -11.14 -14.34
N VAL A 63 -6.08 -12.12 -13.71
CA VAL A 63 -5.76 -12.09 -12.27
C VAL A 63 -4.85 -10.90 -11.94
N ALA A 64 -3.80 -10.68 -12.73
CA ALA A 64 -2.92 -9.52 -12.57
C ALA A 64 -3.67 -8.19 -12.68
N ALA A 65 -4.59 -8.07 -13.64
CA ALA A 65 -5.45 -6.90 -13.81
C ALA A 65 -6.35 -6.66 -12.58
N ARG A 66 -6.94 -7.71 -12.03
CA ARG A 66 -7.74 -7.63 -10.79
C ARG A 66 -6.87 -7.21 -9.60
N MET A 67 -5.70 -7.80 -9.42
CA MET A 67 -4.77 -7.42 -8.36
C MET A 67 -4.37 -5.95 -8.45
N ARG A 68 -4.09 -5.43 -9.66
CA ARG A 68 -3.78 -4.01 -9.87
C ARG A 68 -4.97 -3.11 -9.55
N ARG A 69 -6.16 -3.47 -9.97
CA ARG A 69 -7.39 -2.72 -9.64
C ARG A 69 -7.64 -2.70 -8.12
N ASP A 70 -7.42 -3.83 -7.44
CA ASP A 70 -7.66 -3.98 -6.01
C ASP A 70 -6.66 -3.19 -5.14
N ILE A 71 -5.60 -2.64 -5.73
CA ILE A 71 -4.77 -1.62 -5.08
C ILE A 71 -5.60 -0.38 -4.78
N GLY A 72 -6.61 -0.08 -5.61
CA GLY A 72 -7.57 1.00 -5.36
C GLY A 72 -6.93 2.38 -5.42
N MET A 73 -6.11 2.62 -6.44
CA MET A 73 -5.40 3.88 -6.61
C MET A 73 -6.31 4.99 -7.13
N THR A 74 -6.14 6.19 -6.60
CA THR A 74 -6.79 7.40 -7.11
C THR A 74 -5.77 8.27 -7.81
N ARG A 75 -6.12 8.79 -8.99
CA ARG A 75 -5.22 9.68 -9.74
C ARG A 75 -5.12 11.04 -9.07
N ARG A 76 -3.89 11.53 -8.90
CA ARG A 76 -3.66 12.86 -8.30
C ARG A 76 -4.05 13.98 -9.26
N THR A 77 -3.56 13.92 -10.50
CA THR A 77 -3.81 14.92 -11.54
C THR A 77 -4.85 14.37 -12.53
N PRO A 78 -6.11 14.84 -12.49
CA PRO A 78 -7.11 14.44 -13.47
C PRO A 78 -6.64 14.78 -14.90
N ASN A 79 -6.98 13.93 -15.87
CA ASN A 79 -6.73 14.15 -17.31
C ASN A 79 -5.25 14.18 -17.75
N ALA A 80 -4.28 13.81 -16.93
CA ALA A 80 -2.92 13.59 -17.41
C ALA A 80 -2.89 12.43 -18.43
N ALA A 81 -1.97 12.48 -19.39
CA ALA A 81 -1.84 11.44 -20.41
C ALA A 81 -1.57 10.06 -19.81
N GLU A 82 -2.06 9.01 -20.47
CA GLU A 82 -1.66 7.65 -20.12
C GLU A 82 -0.18 7.43 -20.44
N ALA A 83 0.50 6.60 -19.65
CA ALA A 83 1.88 6.24 -19.89
C ALA A 83 1.94 4.89 -20.62
N PRO A 84 2.20 4.88 -21.94
CA PRO A 84 2.34 3.63 -22.67
C PRO A 84 3.51 2.81 -22.12
N GLY A 85 3.33 1.49 -22.08
CA GLY A 85 4.36 0.55 -21.63
C GLY A 85 4.36 0.25 -20.13
N LEU A 86 3.42 0.83 -19.36
CA LEU A 86 3.17 0.43 -17.98
C LEU A 86 1.95 -0.47 -17.90
N ASP A 87 2.06 -1.51 -17.10
CA ASP A 87 0.94 -2.40 -16.82
C ASP A 87 -0.15 -1.65 -16.04
N ASP A 88 -1.35 -1.60 -16.58
CA ASP A 88 -2.55 -1.16 -15.92
C ASP A 88 -3.68 -2.20 -16.12
N PRO A 89 -4.78 -2.14 -15.35
CA PRO A 89 -5.83 -3.15 -15.47
C PRO A 89 -6.40 -3.28 -16.90
N ARG A 90 -6.54 -2.18 -17.64
CA ARG A 90 -7.08 -2.19 -19.00
C ARG A 90 -6.11 -2.84 -19.99
N SER A 91 -4.83 -2.43 -19.96
CA SER A 91 -3.80 -2.97 -20.86
C SER A 91 -3.62 -4.48 -20.68
N LEU A 92 -3.61 -4.96 -19.43
CA LEU A 92 -3.53 -6.38 -19.10
C LEU A 92 -4.74 -7.17 -19.60
N VAL A 93 -5.97 -6.61 -19.45
CA VAL A 93 -7.19 -7.23 -19.97
C VAL A 93 -7.19 -7.28 -21.49
N GLU A 94 -6.78 -6.22 -22.17
CA GLU A 94 -6.69 -6.22 -23.62
C GLU A 94 -5.64 -7.21 -24.14
N GLU A 95 -4.51 -7.35 -23.44
CA GLU A 95 -3.52 -8.38 -23.73
C GLU A 95 -4.10 -9.79 -23.54
N ALA A 96 -4.84 -10.03 -22.45
CA ALA A 96 -5.53 -11.30 -22.19
C ALA A 96 -6.55 -11.64 -23.29
N LYS A 97 -7.35 -10.66 -23.74
CA LYS A 97 -8.31 -10.85 -24.84
C LYS A 97 -7.63 -11.26 -26.14
N ARG A 98 -6.54 -10.59 -26.52
CA ARG A 98 -5.76 -10.97 -27.71
C ARG A 98 -5.24 -12.41 -27.59
N MET A 99 -4.77 -12.80 -26.41
CA MET A 99 -4.22 -14.13 -26.12
C MET A 99 -5.32 -15.20 -26.04
N ALA A 100 -6.54 -14.84 -25.69
CA ALA A 100 -7.69 -15.74 -25.56
C ALA A 100 -8.12 -16.39 -26.89
N ARG A 101 -7.77 -15.79 -28.07
CA ARG A 101 -8.08 -16.34 -29.40
C ARG A 101 -9.54 -16.76 -29.55
N GLY A 102 -10.50 -15.93 -29.12
CA GLY A 102 -11.94 -16.19 -29.26
C GLY A 102 -12.55 -17.16 -28.24
N ARG A 103 -11.84 -17.58 -27.21
CA ARG A 103 -12.41 -18.38 -26.11
C ARG A 103 -13.44 -17.55 -25.33
N ARG A 104 -14.73 -17.75 -25.60
CA ARG A 104 -15.85 -16.91 -25.11
C ARG A 104 -15.85 -16.73 -23.59
N ALA A 105 -15.62 -17.80 -22.82
CA ALA A 105 -15.59 -17.73 -21.37
C ALA A 105 -14.47 -16.81 -20.83
N VAL A 106 -13.29 -16.83 -21.47
CA VAL A 106 -12.17 -15.95 -21.09
C VAL A 106 -12.46 -14.50 -21.46
N LEU A 107 -13.08 -14.26 -22.64
CA LEU A 107 -13.48 -12.92 -23.05
C LEU A 107 -14.52 -12.33 -22.10
N ALA A 108 -15.54 -13.11 -21.71
CA ALA A 108 -16.56 -12.67 -20.75
C ALA A 108 -15.94 -12.30 -19.39
N LEU A 109 -15.01 -13.13 -18.87
CA LEU A 109 -14.30 -12.84 -17.63
C LEU A 109 -13.43 -11.58 -17.72
N ALA A 110 -12.80 -11.35 -18.87
CA ALA A 110 -12.02 -10.17 -19.16
C ALA A 110 -12.90 -8.90 -19.13
N ASP A 111 -14.06 -8.94 -19.79
CA ASP A 111 -15.02 -7.84 -19.82
C ASP A 111 -15.60 -7.55 -18.43
N GLU A 112 -15.97 -8.58 -17.66
CA GLU A 112 -16.42 -8.44 -16.27
C GLU A 112 -15.36 -7.77 -15.39
N THR A 113 -14.07 -8.07 -15.61
CA THR A 113 -12.98 -7.48 -14.85
C THR A 113 -12.89 -5.97 -15.04
N LEU A 114 -13.23 -5.43 -16.20
CA LEU A 114 -13.29 -3.98 -16.45
C LEU A 114 -14.61 -3.35 -16.01
N ALA A 115 -15.73 -4.10 -16.08
CA ALA A 115 -17.07 -3.60 -15.76
C ALA A 115 -17.30 -3.41 -14.25
N THR A 116 -16.63 -4.18 -13.40
CA THR A 116 -16.67 -3.99 -11.95
C THR A 116 -15.92 -2.72 -11.57
N GLY A 117 -16.62 -1.58 -11.71
CA GLY A 117 -16.07 -0.24 -11.44
C GLY A 117 -15.67 -0.05 -9.98
N GLU A 118 -14.79 0.89 -9.75
CA GLU A 118 -14.36 1.38 -8.44
C GLU A 118 -15.54 2.02 -7.70
N LYS A 119 -16.36 1.22 -7.04
CA LYS A 119 -17.39 1.76 -6.15
C LYS A 119 -16.75 2.09 -4.80
N GLY A 120 -16.55 3.39 -4.53
CA GLY A 120 -16.56 3.92 -3.17
C GLY A 120 -15.26 3.82 -2.36
N ARG A 121 -14.06 3.89 -2.96
CA ARG A 121 -12.82 4.08 -2.19
C ARG A 121 -12.35 5.55 -2.26
N GLU A 122 -12.84 6.36 -1.35
CA GLU A 122 -12.42 7.77 -1.22
C GLU A 122 -11.01 7.94 -0.63
N ARG A 123 -10.34 6.85 -0.17
CA ARG A 123 -9.06 6.87 0.55
C ARG A 123 -8.17 5.71 0.13
N GLY A 124 -7.74 5.72 -1.12
CA GLY A 124 -6.72 4.80 -1.62
C GLY A 124 -5.36 5.49 -1.82
N PRO A 125 -4.31 4.72 -2.18
CA PRO A 125 -3.05 5.28 -2.62
C PRO A 125 -3.26 6.27 -3.76
N LEU A 126 -2.51 7.37 -3.77
CA LEU A 126 -2.53 8.35 -4.85
C LEU A 126 -1.49 7.97 -5.90
N TYR A 127 -1.80 8.15 -7.17
CA TYR A 127 -0.81 7.95 -8.22
C TYR A 127 -0.68 9.14 -9.16
N GLU A 128 0.53 9.30 -9.70
CA GLU A 128 0.89 10.24 -10.75
C GLU A 128 1.56 9.48 -11.89
N ILE A 129 1.30 9.93 -13.12
CA ILE A 129 1.92 9.39 -14.33
C ILE A 129 2.68 10.51 -15.01
N GLY A 130 3.89 10.22 -15.46
CA GLY A 130 4.72 11.18 -16.17
C GLY A 130 5.66 10.52 -17.16
N ARG A 131 6.47 11.37 -17.78
CA ARG A 131 7.54 10.98 -18.69
C ARG A 131 8.79 11.78 -18.36
N ILE A 132 9.90 11.11 -18.25
CA ILE A 132 11.21 11.72 -17.98
C ILE A 132 12.07 11.52 -19.24
N ALA A 133 12.65 12.60 -19.74
CA ALA A 133 13.59 12.55 -20.85
C ALA A 133 14.83 11.71 -20.51
N ASN A 134 15.57 11.31 -21.53
CA ASN A 134 16.86 10.64 -21.36
C ASN A 134 17.77 11.42 -20.40
N ALA A 135 18.35 10.73 -19.41
CA ALA A 135 19.20 11.27 -18.36
C ALA A 135 18.57 12.41 -17.52
N GLY A 136 17.27 12.63 -17.65
CA GLY A 136 16.52 13.64 -16.88
C GLY A 136 16.02 13.14 -15.55
N SER A 137 15.36 14.05 -14.83
CA SER A 137 14.63 13.75 -13.60
C SER A 137 13.28 14.47 -13.56
N GLU A 138 12.38 13.96 -12.71
CA GLU A 138 11.12 14.60 -12.35
C GLU A 138 11.09 14.78 -10.85
N THR A 139 10.68 15.97 -10.40
CA THR A 139 10.66 16.33 -8.98
C THR A 139 9.25 16.69 -8.54
N PHE A 140 8.85 16.14 -7.41
CA PHE A 140 7.60 16.43 -6.72
C PHE A 140 7.92 17.09 -5.39
N ASP A 141 7.70 18.40 -5.32
CA ASP A 141 7.93 19.17 -4.10
C ASP A 141 6.71 19.13 -3.17
N ALA A 142 6.96 19.31 -1.88
CA ALA A 142 5.95 19.46 -0.84
C ALA A 142 4.92 18.32 -0.75
N MET A 143 5.34 17.07 -1.03
CA MET A 143 4.51 15.89 -0.85
C MET A 143 4.30 15.61 0.64
N THR A 144 3.07 15.74 1.14
CA THR A 144 2.77 15.60 2.57
C THR A 144 2.39 14.17 2.93
N PHE A 145 3.02 13.64 3.98
CA PHE A 145 2.71 12.33 4.56
C PHE A 145 2.31 12.49 6.03
N ALA A 146 1.46 11.57 6.50
CA ALA A 146 0.98 11.57 7.88
C ALA A 146 2.10 11.17 8.86
N GLY A 147 2.12 11.82 10.03
CA GLY A 147 3.01 11.42 11.13
C GLY A 147 2.57 10.11 11.80
N GLY A 148 3.52 9.43 12.41
CA GLY A 148 3.29 8.18 13.13
C GLY A 148 2.94 6.96 12.26
N LYS A 149 2.77 7.15 10.96
CA LYS A 149 2.43 6.09 10.00
C LYS A 149 3.60 5.80 9.07
N ARG A 150 3.57 4.62 8.47
CA ARG A 150 4.47 4.25 7.40
C ARG A 150 4.12 5.05 6.14
N ALA A 151 5.08 5.83 5.66
CA ALA A 151 5.01 6.51 4.38
C ALA A 151 5.68 5.63 3.32
N GLU A 152 5.08 5.53 2.15
CA GLU A 152 5.56 4.71 1.05
C GLU A 152 5.52 5.47 -0.27
N VAL A 153 6.58 5.31 -1.06
CA VAL A 153 6.64 5.75 -2.45
C VAL A 153 7.09 4.56 -3.29
N TYR A 154 6.23 4.15 -4.19
CA TYR A 154 6.51 3.12 -5.18
C TYR A 154 6.53 3.76 -6.56
N VAL A 155 7.59 3.52 -7.31
CA VAL A 155 7.72 4.01 -8.68
C VAL A 155 7.97 2.84 -9.61
N GLU A 156 7.18 2.73 -10.66
CA GLU A 156 7.44 1.83 -11.77
C GLU A 156 7.61 2.61 -13.07
N GLY A 157 8.62 2.26 -13.83
CA GLY A 157 8.90 2.82 -15.15
C GLY A 157 8.83 1.77 -16.24
N ALA A 158 8.76 2.21 -17.50
CA ALA A 158 8.94 1.32 -18.62
C ALA A 158 10.40 0.82 -18.73
N ARG A 159 11.33 1.52 -18.09
CA ARG A 159 12.78 1.25 -18.10
C ARG A 159 13.39 1.53 -16.73
N LYS A 160 14.69 1.28 -16.58
CA LYS A 160 15.47 1.54 -15.36
C LYS A 160 15.30 2.99 -14.88
N LEU A 161 15.07 3.15 -13.57
CA LEU A 161 14.95 4.44 -12.90
C LEU A 161 15.56 4.37 -11.49
N ALA A 162 15.69 5.54 -10.83
CA ALA A 162 16.08 5.65 -9.44
C ALA A 162 15.12 6.61 -8.72
N LEU A 163 15.07 6.48 -7.39
CA LEU A 163 14.19 7.26 -6.52
C LEU A 163 15.01 7.84 -5.38
N VAL A 164 14.84 9.12 -5.10
CA VAL A 164 15.43 9.79 -3.93
C VAL A 164 14.32 10.55 -3.22
N VAL A 165 14.25 10.38 -1.91
CA VAL A 165 13.32 11.11 -1.04
C VAL A 165 14.12 11.94 -0.04
N ARG A 166 13.80 13.25 0.04
CA ARG A 166 14.46 14.20 0.94
C ARG A 166 13.45 14.85 1.87
N ASP A 167 13.88 15.15 3.10
CA ASP A 167 13.06 15.94 4.03
C ASP A 167 13.08 17.44 3.66
N SER A 168 12.35 18.24 4.43
CA SER A 168 12.26 19.70 4.25
C SER A 168 13.60 20.43 4.46
N ALA A 169 14.57 19.81 5.13
CA ALA A 169 15.93 20.31 5.30
C ALA A 169 16.87 19.87 4.16
N GLY A 170 16.35 19.15 3.16
CA GLY A 170 17.14 18.65 2.04
C GLY A 170 17.95 17.37 2.33
N ARG A 171 17.82 16.78 3.52
CA ARG A 171 18.52 15.55 3.89
C ARG A 171 17.83 14.35 3.23
N THR A 172 18.60 13.45 2.64
CA THR A 172 18.07 12.20 2.08
C THR A 172 17.60 11.28 3.21
N ILE A 173 16.30 10.95 3.18
CA ILE A 173 15.68 10.02 4.14
C ILE A 173 15.52 8.62 3.55
N CYS A 174 15.46 8.50 2.24
CA CYS A 174 15.47 7.23 1.53
C CYS A 174 16.00 7.43 0.10
N ALA A 175 16.73 6.46 -0.40
CA ALA A 175 17.12 6.39 -1.81
C ALA A 175 17.12 4.94 -2.27
N ASP A 176 16.66 4.72 -3.51
CA ASP A 176 16.71 3.43 -4.21
C ASP A 176 17.23 3.65 -5.63
N ASP A 177 18.50 3.30 -5.87
CA ASP A 177 19.10 3.28 -7.21
C ASP A 177 18.82 1.92 -7.85
N ALA A 178 17.55 1.73 -8.24
CA ALA A 178 17.04 0.45 -8.71
C ALA A 178 17.87 -0.11 -9.88
N SER A 179 18.09 -1.41 -9.84
CA SER A 179 18.72 -2.14 -10.95
C SER A 179 17.77 -2.37 -12.14
N GLY A 180 16.49 -2.03 -11.99
CA GLY A 180 15.42 -2.30 -12.95
C GLY A 180 14.37 -1.19 -13.04
N PRO A 181 13.19 -1.51 -13.56
CA PRO A 181 12.13 -0.55 -13.81
C PRO A 181 11.30 -0.19 -12.58
N VAL A 182 11.70 -0.62 -11.37
CA VAL A 182 10.99 -0.33 -10.13
C VAL A 182 11.94 0.19 -9.09
N ALA A 183 11.56 1.30 -8.45
CA ALA A 183 12.18 1.81 -7.25
C ALA A 183 11.14 2.00 -6.14
N TYR A 184 11.57 1.84 -4.91
CA TYR A 184 10.70 1.85 -3.76
C TYR A 184 11.38 2.44 -2.53
N CYS A 185 10.71 3.41 -1.91
CA CYS A 185 11.11 3.99 -0.64
C CYS A 185 10.02 3.84 0.40
N TRP A 186 10.40 3.59 1.64
CA TRP A 186 9.52 3.70 2.79
C TRP A 186 10.26 4.29 3.98
N TRP A 187 9.52 5.02 4.80
CA TRP A 187 10.04 5.58 6.05
C TRP A 187 8.89 5.77 7.04
N LYS A 188 9.25 6.09 8.26
CA LYS A 188 8.31 6.53 9.30
C LYS A 188 8.79 7.88 9.80
N GLN A 189 7.89 8.83 9.87
CA GLN A 189 8.16 10.15 10.46
C GLN A 189 7.25 10.36 11.66
N ASP A 190 7.76 11.03 12.71
CA ASP A 190 7.03 11.20 13.97
C ASP A 190 5.85 12.18 13.83
N ALA A 191 6.03 13.24 13.06
CA ALA A 191 5.00 14.23 12.76
C ALA A 191 4.68 14.28 11.27
N ALA A 192 3.49 14.75 10.93
CA ALA A 192 3.14 15.04 9.54
C ALA A 192 4.13 16.05 8.96
N GLY A 193 4.59 15.81 7.75
CA GLY A 193 5.58 16.67 7.12
C GLY A 193 5.62 16.50 5.61
N ALA A 194 6.18 17.52 4.96
CA ALA A 194 6.40 17.52 3.53
C ALA A 194 7.79 16.96 3.20
N VAL A 195 7.86 16.21 2.11
CA VAL A 195 9.11 15.72 1.54
C VAL A 195 9.20 16.14 0.07
N ARG A 196 10.42 16.12 -0.45
CA ARG A 196 10.71 16.20 -1.88
C ARG A 196 11.00 14.80 -2.40
N ILE A 197 10.32 14.41 -3.49
CA ILE A 197 10.54 13.14 -4.17
C ILE A 197 11.17 13.46 -5.52
N GLU A 198 12.28 12.82 -5.84
CA GLU A 198 12.97 12.95 -7.12
C GLU A 198 13.06 11.57 -7.78
N ILE A 199 12.56 11.47 -9.02
CA ILE A 199 12.64 10.28 -9.85
C ILE A 199 13.64 10.56 -10.97
N LEU A 200 14.67 9.71 -11.07
CA LEU A 200 15.73 9.87 -12.08
C LEU A 200 15.60 8.79 -13.14
N ASN A 201 15.67 9.19 -14.40
CA ASN A 201 15.73 8.25 -15.51
C ASN A 201 17.17 7.73 -15.65
N ARG A 202 17.35 6.43 -15.43
CA ARG A 202 18.64 5.72 -15.57
C ARG A 202 18.76 4.94 -16.89
N ALA A 203 17.80 5.12 -17.78
CA ALA A 203 17.82 4.50 -19.11
C ALA A 203 18.36 5.46 -20.18
N PRO A 204 18.93 4.95 -21.27
CA PRO A 204 19.46 5.77 -22.37
C PRO A 204 18.37 6.27 -23.33
N ALA A 205 17.12 6.35 -22.90
CA ALA A 205 15.98 6.83 -23.67
C ALA A 205 14.91 7.40 -22.73
N ASP A 206 13.93 8.11 -23.26
CA ASP A 206 12.79 8.58 -22.52
C ASP A 206 12.09 7.45 -21.78
N ASN A 207 11.62 7.74 -20.57
CA ASN A 207 11.03 6.76 -19.68
C ASN A 207 9.67 7.24 -19.17
N ALA A 208 8.63 6.49 -19.48
CA ALA A 208 7.33 6.69 -18.84
C ALA A 208 7.38 6.08 -17.43
N PHE A 209 6.74 6.74 -16.47
CA PHE A 209 6.68 6.25 -15.10
C PHE A 209 5.30 6.42 -14.48
N ARG A 210 5.03 5.61 -13.46
CA ARG A 210 3.94 5.79 -12.49
C ARG A 210 4.55 5.85 -11.09
N MET A 211 4.28 6.93 -10.37
CA MET A 211 4.57 7.06 -8.96
C MET A 211 3.29 6.81 -8.16
N VAL A 212 3.37 6.03 -7.09
CA VAL A 212 2.27 5.73 -6.17
C VAL A 212 2.69 6.04 -4.75
N THR A 213 1.85 6.75 -4.01
CA THR A 213 2.07 7.10 -2.60
C THR A 213 0.87 6.69 -1.76
N ASN A 214 1.08 6.29 -0.52
CA ASN A 214 -0.01 5.98 0.42
C ASN A 214 -0.50 7.21 1.18
#